data_ea138540f67b2371b92d10ac10c06d7f
#
_entry.id   ea138540f67b2371b92d10ac10c06d7f
#
_cell.length_a   1.000
_cell.length_b   1.000
_cell.length_c   1.000
_cell.angle_alpha   90.00
_cell.angle_beta   90.00
_cell.angle_gamma   90.00
#
_symmetry.space_group_name_H-M   'P 1'
#
loop_
_entity.id
_entity.type
_entity.pdbx_description
1 polymer ?
#
loop_
_entity_poly.entity_id
_entity_poly.type
_entity_poly.pdbx_seq_one_letter_code
_entity_poly.pdbx_strand_id
1 'polypeptide(L)'
;MEQQFTWKTNDVSLVFSYGDDAPVAMIGYAVPSQGIDVRFAHAVPILEVLASGSGHWLACGKLTHTSIGKNLRYAGHRVSDAKAARQLADQDGRNETVSSWAKSNMDRLDIDLFDAETGIKATVTYEVADGAPMVRVYATVRNSGQVSSKVTLESVTSFAGSFGAPADAEPTTPETFGDWKLTEADMDWLSEGRWQTTPLRRLFPRMHEELTGWDPRGRHQVVSTGTWSTGQHAPLAVLSNDDLHLAWVFQVEHNGAWRWEVGQDTEDGYLALSGPTQEDHAWQRTLEPGDDFVTVPASFAIAKDVDGAVEDLTAYRRAWRYEHVDNAEPSVVFNDYMNTI
;
A
#
# COMPACT_ATOMS: atom_id res chain seq x y z
N MET A 1 -10.71 -18.03 -17.34
CA MET A 1 -9.54 -17.70 -18.23
C MET A 1 -8.90 -16.45 -17.65
N GLU A 2 -7.57 -16.43 -17.44
CA GLU A 2 -6.89 -15.26 -16.91
C GLU A 2 -6.83 -14.15 -17.99
N GLN A 3 -7.14 -12.93 -17.59
CA GLN A 3 -7.15 -11.72 -18.41
C GLN A 3 -6.23 -10.68 -17.77
N GLN A 4 -5.79 -9.72 -18.58
CA GLN A 4 -4.89 -8.66 -18.15
C GLN A 4 -5.31 -7.34 -18.76
N PHE A 5 -5.03 -6.24 -18.05
CA PHE A 5 -5.06 -4.90 -18.61
C PHE A 5 -3.87 -4.08 -18.11
N THR A 6 -3.51 -3.05 -18.86
CA THR A 6 -2.41 -2.14 -18.54
C THR A 6 -2.96 -0.73 -18.40
N TRP A 7 -2.64 -0.07 -17.30
CA TRP A 7 -2.84 1.36 -17.11
C TRP A 7 -1.50 2.09 -17.27
N LYS A 8 -1.49 3.12 -18.10
CA LYS A 8 -0.29 3.92 -18.41
C LYS A 8 -0.56 5.39 -18.14
N THR A 9 0.38 6.01 -17.45
CA THR A 9 0.51 7.45 -17.31
C THR A 9 1.77 7.93 -18.04
N ASN A 10 2.11 9.21 -17.92
CA ASN A 10 3.38 9.71 -18.45
C ASN A 10 4.59 9.13 -17.71
N ASP A 11 4.44 8.81 -16.41
CA ASP A 11 5.53 8.45 -15.52
C ASP A 11 5.56 6.96 -15.18
N VAL A 12 4.39 6.32 -15.00
CA VAL A 12 4.27 4.95 -14.50
C VAL A 12 3.37 4.10 -15.40
N SER A 13 3.68 2.82 -15.52
CA SER A 13 2.81 1.82 -16.13
C SER A 13 2.56 0.68 -15.14
N LEU A 14 1.29 0.35 -14.89
CA LEU A 14 0.88 -0.77 -14.05
C LEU A 14 0.15 -1.82 -14.89
N VAL A 15 0.45 -3.10 -14.63
CA VAL A 15 -0.23 -4.23 -15.27
C VAL A 15 -0.98 -5.02 -14.21
N PHE A 16 -2.23 -5.33 -14.48
CA PHE A 16 -3.09 -6.10 -13.59
C PHE A 16 -3.59 -7.36 -14.28
N SER A 17 -3.63 -8.47 -13.52
CA SER A 17 -4.32 -9.70 -13.93
C SER A 17 -5.61 -9.88 -13.14
N TYR A 18 -6.56 -10.61 -13.72
CA TYR A 18 -7.82 -10.98 -13.10
C TYR A 18 -8.43 -12.19 -13.83
N GLY A 19 -9.33 -12.89 -13.16
CA GLY A 19 -10.02 -14.03 -13.74
C GLY A 19 -11.33 -14.37 -13.01
N ASP A 20 -12.09 -15.28 -13.58
CA ASP A 20 -13.36 -15.72 -13.00
C ASP A 20 -13.16 -16.34 -11.61
N ASP A 21 -12.05 -17.08 -11.45
CA ASP A 21 -11.71 -17.79 -10.20
C ASP A 21 -10.49 -17.16 -9.47
N ALA A 22 -9.98 -16.01 -9.96
CA ALA A 22 -8.80 -15.36 -9.40
C ALA A 22 -9.13 -13.92 -8.99
N PRO A 23 -8.58 -13.42 -7.85
CA PRO A 23 -8.68 -12.03 -7.48
C PRO A 23 -7.88 -11.15 -8.46
N VAL A 24 -8.12 -9.85 -8.41
CA VAL A 24 -7.27 -8.90 -9.14
C VAL A 24 -5.91 -8.80 -8.44
N ALA A 25 -4.84 -8.91 -9.20
CA ALA A 25 -3.47 -8.75 -8.72
C ALA A 25 -2.68 -7.80 -9.62
N MET A 26 -1.78 -7.02 -9.04
CA MET A 26 -0.80 -6.25 -9.79
C MET A 26 0.35 -7.19 -10.19
N ILE A 27 0.60 -7.33 -11.50
CA ILE A 27 1.60 -8.26 -12.05
C ILE A 27 2.74 -7.56 -12.80
N GLY A 28 2.70 -6.24 -12.88
CA GLY A 28 3.78 -5.45 -13.48
C GLY A 28 3.79 -4.01 -13.05
N TYR A 29 4.99 -3.43 -12.95
CA TYR A 29 5.25 -2.03 -12.66
C TYR A 29 6.42 -1.55 -13.52
N ALA A 30 6.28 -0.41 -14.18
CA ALA A 30 7.37 0.15 -14.96
C ALA A 30 7.43 1.68 -14.83
N VAL A 31 8.66 2.22 -14.84
CA VAL A 31 8.99 3.64 -14.98
C VAL A 31 9.93 3.78 -16.17
N PRO A 32 9.39 3.99 -17.39
CA PRO A 32 10.20 3.98 -18.61
C PRO A 32 11.33 5.00 -18.63
N SER A 33 11.12 6.18 -18.04
CA SER A 33 12.13 7.26 -17.95
C SER A 33 13.34 6.87 -17.10
N GLN A 34 13.18 5.94 -16.16
CA GLN A 34 14.24 5.44 -15.27
C GLN A 34 14.77 4.06 -15.72
N GLY A 35 14.16 3.46 -16.75
CA GLY A 35 14.50 2.11 -17.20
C GLY A 35 14.17 1.04 -16.14
N ILE A 36 13.08 1.25 -15.40
CA ILE A 36 12.51 0.27 -14.46
C ILE A 36 11.42 -0.50 -15.19
N ASP A 37 11.50 -1.82 -15.13
CA ASP A 37 10.46 -2.76 -15.59
C ASP A 37 10.49 -3.99 -14.67
N VAL A 38 9.44 -4.16 -13.86
CA VAL A 38 9.35 -5.18 -12.82
C VAL A 38 8.15 -6.05 -13.08
N ARG A 39 8.32 -7.35 -12.91
CA ARG A 39 7.24 -8.35 -12.92
C ARG A 39 7.05 -8.95 -11.55
N PHE A 40 5.79 -9.19 -11.23
CA PHE A 40 5.35 -9.86 -10.02
C PHE A 40 4.87 -11.25 -10.39
N ALA A 41 5.71 -12.24 -10.18
CA ALA A 41 5.39 -13.63 -10.51
C ALA A 41 4.32 -14.20 -9.58
N HIS A 42 4.29 -13.72 -8.34
CA HIS A 42 3.31 -14.13 -7.33
C HIS A 42 2.14 -13.13 -7.26
N ALA A 43 0.92 -13.65 -7.43
CA ALA A 43 -0.29 -12.85 -7.45
C ALA A 43 -0.84 -12.64 -6.03
N VAL A 44 -0.62 -11.45 -5.47
CA VAL A 44 -1.24 -11.01 -4.22
C VAL A 44 -2.49 -10.19 -4.55
N PRO A 45 -3.67 -10.45 -3.92
CA PRO A 45 -4.84 -9.61 -4.12
C PRO A 45 -4.55 -8.14 -3.83
N ILE A 46 -4.98 -7.24 -4.72
CA ILE A 46 -4.75 -5.79 -4.56
C ILE A 46 -5.47 -5.18 -3.35
N LEU A 47 -6.41 -5.92 -2.76
CA LEU A 47 -7.18 -5.53 -1.59
C LEU A 47 -7.44 -6.72 -0.71
N GLU A 48 -7.07 -6.59 0.55
CA GLU A 48 -7.35 -7.55 1.60
C GLU A 48 -8.32 -6.94 2.61
N VAL A 49 -9.36 -7.68 2.95
CA VAL A 49 -10.42 -7.26 3.87
C VAL A 49 -10.67 -8.34 4.89
N LEU A 50 -10.46 -8.03 6.16
CA LEU A 50 -10.88 -8.87 7.28
C LEU A 50 -12.15 -8.29 7.90
N ALA A 51 -13.15 -9.12 8.04
CA ALA A 51 -14.41 -8.75 8.69
C ALA A 51 -14.85 -9.83 9.69
N SER A 52 -15.61 -9.43 10.69
CA SER A 52 -16.17 -10.36 11.69
C SER A 52 -16.96 -11.48 11.02
N GLY A 53 -16.63 -12.72 11.35
CA GLY A 53 -17.22 -13.91 10.75
C GLY A 53 -16.58 -14.37 9.43
N SER A 54 -15.68 -13.60 8.86
CA SER A 54 -14.90 -13.97 7.66
C SER A 54 -13.42 -13.92 8.02
N GLY A 55 -12.79 -15.08 8.19
CA GLY A 55 -11.41 -15.17 8.61
C GLY A 55 -10.40 -15.18 7.46
N HIS A 56 -9.24 -15.73 7.75
CA HIS A 56 -8.23 -16.05 6.76
C HIS A 56 -8.48 -17.44 6.16
N TRP A 57 -8.24 -17.60 4.87
CA TRP A 57 -8.31 -18.91 4.22
C TRP A 57 -7.06 -19.77 4.49
N LEU A 58 -5.96 -19.14 4.93
CA LEU A 58 -4.78 -19.81 5.51
C LEU A 58 -4.66 -19.49 6.99
N ALA A 59 -4.11 -20.41 7.76
CA ALA A 59 -3.85 -20.22 9.19
C ALA A 59 -2.65 -19.28 9.42
N CYS A 60 -2.88 -18.00 9.27
CA CYS A 60 -1.88 -16.95 9.47
C CYS A 60 -2.45 -15.75 10.23
N GLY A 61 -1.57 -14.90 10.75
CA GLY A 61 -1.96 -13.61 11.33
C GLY A 61 -1.48 -12.43 10.47
N LYS A 62 -1.29 -12.66 9.16
CA LYS A 62 -0.87 -11.67 8.18
C LYS A 62 -2.02 -10.73 7.81
N LEU A 63 -1.73 -9.56 7.27
CA LEU A 63 -2.74 -8.70 6.63
C LEU A 63 -3.26 -9.31 5.33
N THR A 64 -2.50 -10.20 4.71
CA THR A 64 -2.86 -10.96 3.51
C THR A 64 -3.62 -12.25 3.84
N HIS A 65 -4.07 -12.96 2.82
CA HIS A 65 -4.77 -14.25 2.90
C HIS A 65 -6.16 -14.18 3.56
N THR A 66 -6.83 -13.04 3.46
CA THR A 66 -8.22 -12.93 3.91
C THR A 66 -9.16 -13.66 2.97
N SER A 67 -10.22 -14.28 3.51
CA SER A 67 -11.23 -14.96 2.70
C SER A 67 -11.94 -14.01 1.75
N ILE A 68 -12.21 -12.78 2.20
CA ILE A 68 -12.84 -11.76 1.36
C ILE A 68 -11.88 -11.31 0.25
N GLY A 69 -10.60 -11.01 0.56
CA GLY A 69 -9.60 -10.64 -0.46
C GLY A 69 -9.47 -11.70 -1.56
N LYS A 70 -9.42 -12.98 -1.16
CA LYS A 70 -9.42 -14.11 -2.09
C LYS A 70 -10.68 -14.16 -2.97
N ASN A 71 -11.84 -13.75 -2.45
CA ASN A 71 -13.13 -13.85 -3.14
C ASN A 71 -13.52 -12.61 -3.94
N LEU A 72 -12.87 -11.48 -3.71
CA LEU A 72 -13.09 -10.26 -4.49
C LEU A 72 -12.76 -10.48 -5.97
N ARG A 73 -13.76 -10.30 -6.85
CA ARG A 73 -13.63 -10.46 -8.30
C ARG A 73 -13.70 -9.13 -8.99
N TYR A 74 -12.99 -9.03 -10.10
CA TYR A 74 -13.02 -7.87 -10.98
C TYR A 74 -14.47 -7.61 -11.47
N ALA A 75 -14.93 -6.36 -11.30
CA ALA A 75 -16.25 -5.90 -11.74
C ALA A 75 -16.17 -4.80 -12.81
N GLY A 76 -14.98 -4.25 -13.06
CA GLY A 76 -14.74 -3.21 -14.04
C GLY A 76 -13.59 -2.29 -13.62
N HIS A 77 -13.19 -1.39 -14.51
CA HIS A 77 -12.29 -0.30 -14.15
C HIS A 77 -12.61 0.98 -14.95
N ARG A 78 -12.18 2.11 -14.43
CA ARG A 78 -12.32 3.43 -15.05
C ARG A 78 -10.97 4.15 -14.97
N VAL A 79 -10.60 4.77 -16.08
CA VAL A 79 -9.44 5.66 -16.17
C VAL A 79 -9.96 7.08 -16.32
N SER A 80 -9.43 8.01 -15.57
CA SER A 80 -9.71 9.43 -15.71
C SER A 80 -8.41 10.22 -15.83
N ASP A 81 -8.44 11.23 -16.69
CA ASP A 81 -7.34 12.19 -16.79
C ASP A 81 -7.38 13.21 -15.64
N ALA A 82 -6.35 14.00 -15.54
CA ALA A 82 -6.16 14.99 -14.48
C ALA A 82 -7.31 15.98 -14.28
N LYS A 83 -8.04 16.33 -15.33
CA LYS A 83 -9.20 17.24 -15.25
C LYS A 83 -10.42 16.52 -14.70
N ALA A 84 -10.68 15.31 -15.17
CA ALA A 84 -11.78 14.47 -14.70
C ALA A 84 -11.58 14.03 -13.24
N ALA A 85 -10.34 13.71 -12.82
CA ALA A 85 -10.03 13.40 -11.44
C ALA A 85 -10.35 14.56 -10.48
N ARG A 86 -10.07 15.81 -10.86
CA ARG A 86 -10.47 17.00 -10.08
C ARG A 86 -11.97 17.13 -9.95
N GLN A 87 -12.72 16.92 -11.03
CA GLN A 87 -14.18 17.03 -11.01
C GLN A 87 -14.84 15.94 -10.17
N LEU A 88 -14.34 14.71 -10.21
CA LEU A 88 -14.84 13.60 -9.39
C LEU A 88 -14.53 13.80 -7.90
N ALA A 89 -13.37 14.34 -7.57
CA ALA A 89 -13.00 14.66 -6.20
C ALA A 89 -13.89 15.76 -5.60
N ASP A 90 -14.22 16.80 -6.38
CA ASP A 90 -15.10 17.90 -5.97
C ASP A 90 -16.57 17.46 -5.87
N GLN A 91 -17.03 16.52 -6.70
CA GLN A 91 -18.41 16.02 -6.69
C GLN A 91 -18.71 15.04 -5.56
N ASP A 92 -17.73 14.25 -5.14
CA ASP A 92 -17.95 13.25 -4.10
C ASP A 92 -18.04 13.82 -2.68
N GLY A 93 -17.64 15.08 -2.46
CA GLY A 93 -17.75 15.77 -1.15
C GLY A 93 -17.06 15.06 0.02
N ARG A 94 -16.40 13.92 -0.26
CA ARG A 94 -15.92 12.96 0.74
C ARG A 94 -14.51 13.23 1.18
N ASN A 95 -13.77 14.05 0.44
CA ASN A 95 -12.36 14.26 0.72
C ASN A 95 -11.90 15.65 0.26
N GLU A 96 -12.52 16.72 0.74
CA GLU A 96 -11.95 18.05 0.58
C GLU A 96 -10.49 18.10 1.03
N THR A 97 -10.12 17.26 2.00
CA THR A 97 -8.77 17.19 2.55
C THR A 97 -7.76 16.50 1.63
N VAL A 98 -8.18 15.55 0.79
CA VAL A 98 -7.26 14.74 -0.03
C VAL A 98 -7.12 15.30 -1.44
N SER A 99 -8.20 15.82 -2.02
CA SER A 99 -8.25 16.29 -3.40
C SER A 99 -7.89 17.77 -3.57
N SER A 100 -8.13 18.59 -2.55
CA SER A 100 -7.81 20.02 -2.61
C SER A 100 -6.32 20.35 -2.54
N TRP A 101 -5.48 19.37 -2.19
CA TRP A 101 -4.06 19.59 -1.93
C TRP A 101 -3.16 19.33 -3.13
N ALA A 102 -3.60 18.49 -4.06
CA ALA A 102 -2.80 18.20 -5.23
C ALA A 102 -2.96 19.30 -6.30
N LYS A 103 -1.87 19.97 -6.62
CA LYS A 103 -1.81 20.98 -7.68
C LYS A 103 -1.39 20.43 -9.01
N SER A 104 -0.63 19.34 -8.98
CA SER A 104 -0.20 18.64 -10.17
C SER A 104 -1.41 18.00 -10.85
N ASN A 105 -1.37 17.90 -12.14
CA ASN A 105 -2.26 17.02 -12.85
C ASN A 105 -2.06 15.61 -12.32
N MET A 106 -3.14 14.85 -12.20
CA MET A 106 -3.10 13.48 -11.72
C MET A 106 -3.85 12.57 -12.66
N ASP A 107 -3.22 11.48 -13.00
CA ASP A 107 -3.90 10.35 -13.62
C ASP A 107 -4.49 9.46 -12.55
N ARG A 108 -5.69 8.94 -12.78
CA ARG A 108 -6.42 8.09 -11.84
C ARG A 108 -6.97 6.85 -12.53
N LEU A 109 -6.79 5.71 -11.85
CA LEU A 109 -7.41 4.44 -12.16
C LEU A 109 -8.26 3.98 -10.99
N ASP A 110 -9.52 3.70 -11.22
CA ASP A 110 -10.43 3.04 -10.27
C ASP A 110 -10.69 1.62 -10.73
N ILE A 111 -10.43 0.63 -9.89
CA ILE A 111 -10.73 -0.79 -10.13
C ILE A 111 -11.87 -1.21 -9.21
N ASP A 112 -12.99 -1.59 -9.79
CA ASP A 112 -14.16 -2.05 -9.06
C ASP A 112 -14.09 -3.56 -8.83
N LEU A 113 -14.38 -3.97 -7.59
CA LEU A 113 -14.35 -5.35 -7.11
C LEU A 113 -15.68 -5.71 -6.46
N PHE A 114 -16.03 -7.00 -6.51
CA PHE A 114 -17.22 -7.52 -5.86
C PHE A 114 -16.98 -8.92 -5.28
N ASP A 115 -17.38 -9.10 -4.02
CA ASP A 115 -17.48 -10.41 -3.39
C ASP A 115 -18.94 -10.82 -3.28
N ALA A 116 -19.32 -11.86 -4.02
CA ALA A 116 -20.69 -12.36 -4.07
C ALA A 116 -21.10 -13.09 -2.78
N GLU A 117 -20.15 -13.58 -1.99
CA GLU A 117 -20.40 -14.33 -0.77
C GLU A 117 -20.83 -13.42 0.39
N THR A 118 -20.17 -12.27 0.54
CA THR A 118 -20.47 -11.28 1.59
C THR A 118 -21.32 -10.12 1.11
N GLY A 119 -21.39 -9.86 -0.20
CA GLY A 119 -22.04 -8.71 -0.79
C GLY A 119 -21.19 -7.42 -0.69
N ILE A 120 -19.92 -7.55 -0.35
CA ILE A 120 -18.98 -6.41 -0.32
C ILE A 120 -18.67 -5.96 -1.74
N LYS A 121 -18.80 -4.66 -1.98
CA LYS A 121 -18.25 -3.96 -3.14
C LYS A 121 -17.04 -3.16 -2.69
N ALA A 122 -16.01 -3.12 -3.51
CA ALA A 122 -14.86 -2.27 -3.25
C ALA A 122 -14.41 -1.56 -4.53
N THR A 123 -13.82 -0.38 -4.37
CA THR A 123 -13.13 0.32 -5.43
C THR A 123 -11.71 0.61 -4.94
N VAL A 124 -10.70 0.07 -5.63
CA VAL A 124 -9.29 0.40 -5.36
C VAL A 124 -8.89 1.51 -6.32
N THR A 125 -8.44 2.63 -5.77
CA THR A 125 -8.05 3.82 -6.53
C THR A 125 -6.54 3.96 -6.53
N TYR A 126 -5.95 4.09 -7.72
CA TYR A 126 -4.54 4.41 -7.95
C TYR A 126 -4.43 5.80 -8.55
N GLU A 127 -3.51 6.61 -8.03
CA GLU A 127 -3.27 7.98 -8.47
C GLU A 127 -1.77 8.20 -8.71
N VAL A 128 -1.42 8.86 -9.82
CA VAL A 128 -0.05 9.25 -10.15
C VAL A 128 -0.04 10.73 -10.52
N ALA A 129 0.82 11.52 -9.87
CA ALA A 129 0.99 12.94 -10.18
C ALA A 129 2.04 13.12 -11.29
N ASP A 130 1.80 14.05 -12.23
CA ASP A 130 2.75 14.37 -13.31
C ASP A 130 4.14 14.70 -12.76
N GLY A 131 5.16 14.05 -13.30
CA GLY A 131 6.56 14.24 -12.94
C GLY A 131 6.98 13.62 -11.60
N ALA A 132 6.15 12.74 -11.03
CA ALA A 132 6.44 12.04 -9.79
C ALA A 132 6.10 10.54 -9.96
N PRO A 133 7.07 9.67 -10.26
CA PRO A 133 6.83 8.25 -10.55
C PRO A 133 6.55 7.43 -9.28
N MET A 134 5.66 7.92 -8.45
CA MET A 134 5.19 7.27 -7.24
C MET A 134 3.67 7.12 -7.29
N VAL A 135 3.19 5.94 -6.95
CA VAL A 135 1.78 5.58 -6.98
C VAL A 135 1.18 5.79 -5.60
N ARG A 136 0.10 6.55 -5.54
CA ARG A 136 -0.75 6.67 -4.36
C ARG A 136 -1.94 5.73 -4.50
N VAL A 137 -2.32 5.05 -3.43
CA VAL A 137 -3.37 4.03 -3.46
C VAL A 137 -4.22 4.07 -2.20
N TYR A 138 -5.52 3.86 -2.37
CA TYR A 138 -6.50 3.69 -1.29
C TYR A 138 -7.71 2.90 -1.80
N ALA A 139 -8.55 2.43 -0.90
CA ALA A 139 -9.73 1.68 -1.25
C ALA A 139 -10.99 2.24 -0.58
N THR A 140 -12.11 2.17 -1.28
CA THR A 140 -13.45 2.37 -0.72
C THR A 140 -14.15 1.01 -0.64
N VAL A 141 -14.57 0.60 0.55
CA VAL A 141 -15.30 -0.66 0.81
C VAL A 141 -16.73 -0.32 1.17
N ARG A 142 -17.69 -0.95 0.51
CA ARG A 142 -19.12 -0.71 0.69
C ARG A 142 -19.88 -1.99 0.98
N ASN A 143 -20.78 -1.96 1.95
CA ASN A 143 -21.79 -3.00 2.09
C ASN A 143 -22.92 -2.75 1.06
N SER A 144 -23.05 -3.63 0.06
CA SER A 144 -24.09 -3.48 -0.98
C SER A 144 -25.52 -3.73 -0.46
N GLY A 145 -25.66 -4.35 0.71
CA GLY A 145 -26.96 -4.78 1.25
C GLY A 145 -27.59 -5.95 0.52
N GLN A 146 -26.89 -6.56 -0.44
CA GLN A 146 -27.46 -7.68 -1.23
C GLN A 146 -27.43 -9.00 -0.48
N VAL A 147 -26.47 -9.20 0.41
CA VAL A 147 -26.25 -10.45 1.15
C VAL A 147 -26.33 -10.21 2.65
N SER A 148 -25.50 -9.33 3.20
CA SER A 148 -25.37 -9.10 4.63
C SER A 148 -26.11 -7.83 5.06
N SER A 149 -26.90 -7.93 6.15
CA SER A 149 -27.54 -6.77 6.77
C SER A 149 -26.52 -5.85 7.45
N LYS A 150 -25.39 -6.39 7.91
CA LYS A 150 -24.27 -5.66 8.53
C LYS A 150 -22.97 -6.36 8.20
N VAL A 151 -21.92 -5.57 7.97
CA VAL A 151 -20.55 -6.04 7.82
C VAL A 151 -19.68 -5.26 8.79
N THR A 152 -19.00 -5.93 9.71
CA THR A 152 -18.06 -5.28 10.64
C THR A 152 -16.64 -5.55 10.17
N LEU A 153 -16.01 -4.51 9.64
CA LEU A 153 -14.62 -4.52 9.19
C LEU A 153 -13.68 -4.54 10.40
N GLU A 154 -12.63 -5.34 10.33
CA GLU A 154 -11.59 -5.51 11.35
C GLU A 154 -10.21 -5.08 10.86
N SER A 155 -9.94 -5.22 9.56
CA SER A 155 -8.82 -4.58 8.86
C SER A 155 -9.14 -4.45 7.37
N VAL A 156 -8.60 -3.42 6.73
CA VAL A 156 -8.67 -3.21 5.29
C VAL A 156 -7.32 -2.67 4.84
N THR A 157 -6.65 -3.37 3.94
CA THR A 157 -5.38 -2.86 3.39
C THR A 157 -5.63 -1.70 2.45
N SER A 158 -4.73 -0.73 2.46
CA SER A 158 -4.68 0.33 1.44
C SER A 158 -3.92 -0.17 0.22
N PHE A 159 -2.92 -1.02 0.44
CA PHE A 159 -2.11 -1.68 -0.58
C PHE A 159 -1.72 -3.08 -0.13
N ALA A 160 -1.69 -4.03 -1.06
CA ALA A 160 -1.04 -5.32 -0.93
C ALA A 160 -0.43 -5.73 -2.28
N GLY A 161 0.77 -6.30 -2.25
CA GLY A 161 1.48 -6.75 -3.45
C GLY A 161 2.73 -7.54 -3.13
N SER A 162 3.27 -8.28 -4.11
CA SER A 162 4.53 -9.00 -3.98
C SER A 162 5.75 -8.10 -4.28
N PHE A 163 6.97 -8.58 -3.97
CA PHE A 163 8.18 -7.77 -4.16
C PHE A 163 8.57 -7.62 -5.63
N GLY A 164 8.41 -8.68 -6.42
CA GLY A 164 8.75 -8.70 -7.82
C GLY A 164 10.26 -8.82 -8.11
N ALA A 165 10.57 -8.90 -9.39
CA ALA A 165 11.92 -8.92 -9.94
C ALA A 165 11.95 -8.14 -11.27
N PRO A 166 13.14 -7.68 -11.73
CA PRO A 166 13.27 -7.12 -13.08
C PRO A 166 12.71 -8.07 -14.13
N ALA A 167 12.06 -7.51 -15.16
CA ALA A 167 11.36 -8.32 -16.17
C ALA A 167 12.27 -9.25 -16.97
N ASP A 168 13.57 -8.97 -17.01
CA ASP A 168 14.63 -9.74 -17.65
C ASP A 168 15.43 -10.63 -16.67
N ALA A 169 15.12 -10.60 -15.37
CA ALA A 169 15.73 -11.44 -14.35
C ALA A 169 14.89 -12.70 -14.08
N GLU A 170 15.52 -13.69 -13.47
CA GLU A 170 14.78 -14.82 -12.90
C GLU A 170 13.88 -14.34 -11.75
N PRO A 171 12.68 -14.90 -11.60
CA PRO A 171 11.79 -14.57 -10.48
C PRO A 171 12.47 -14.80 -9.13
N THR A 172 12.11 -13.99 -8.14
CA THR A 172 12.53 -14.20 -6.76
C THR A 172 12.10 -15.61 -6.30
N THR A 173 13.02 -16.33 -5.72
CA THR A 173 12.79 -17.67 -5.16
C THR A 173 12.92 -17.62 -3.64
N PRO A 174 12.45 -18.64 -2.91
CA PRO A 174 12.67 -18.75 -1.47
C PRO A 174 14.16 -18.65 -1.06
N GLU A 175 15.08 -19.05 -1.94
CA GLU A 175 16.52 -18.92 -1.74
C GLU A 175 16.99 -17.48 -1.83
N THR A 176 16.56 -16.76 -2.87
CA THR A 176 16.98 -15.37 -3.15
C THR A 176 16.22 -14.34 -2.32
N PHE A 177 15.10 -14.72 -1.69
CA PHE A 177 14.37 -13.84 -0.79
C PHE A 177 15.24 -13.26 0.34
N GLY A 178 16.25 -14.03 0.79
CA GLY A 178 17.18 -13.62 1.85
C GLY A 178 18.08 -12.43 1.51
N ASP A 179 18.17 -12.05 0.23
CA ASP A 179 19.01 -10.96 -0.26
C ASP A 179 18.32 -9.59 -0.10
N TRP A 180 17.03 -9.61 0.18
CA TRP A 180 16.29 -8.39 0.49
C TRP A 180 16.64 -7.84 1.87
N LYS A 181 16.73 -6.52 1.95
CA LYS A 181 16.99 -5.73 3.17
C LYS A 181 15.85 -4.76 3.41
N LEU A 182 15.52 -4.54 4.66
CA LEU A 182 14.57 -3.53 5.11
C LEU A 182 15.32 -2.39 5.81
N THR A 183 15.10 -1.17 5.36
CA THR A 183 15.55 0.06 6.01
C THR A 183 14.34 0.76 6.62
N GLU A 184 14.31 0.86 7.94
CA GLU A 184 13.23 1.44 8.74
C GLU A 184 13.79 2.36 9.83
N ALA A 185 12.95 3.15 10.49
CA ALA A 185 13.40 4.06 11.54
C ALA A 185 12.52 4.02 12.78
N ASP A 186 13.18 3.98 13.92
CA ASP A 186 12.56 4.33 15.20
C ASP A 186 12.49 5.86 15.36
N MET A 187 11.36 6.31 15.92
CA MET A 187 11.00 7.73 15.99
C MET A 187 10.59 8.15 17.39
N ASP A 188 11.08 7.45 18.43
CA ASP A 188 10.77 7.80 19.81
C ASP A 188 11.16 9.26 20.12
N TRP A 189 10.35 9.92 20.93
CA TRP A 189 10.57 11.30 21.31
C TRP A 189 11.97 11.54 21.91
N LEU A 190 12.64 12.59 21.46
CA LEU A 190 14.04 12.95 21.72
C LEU A 190 15.07 11.94 21.19
N SER A 191 14.65 11.05 20.28
CA SER A 191 15.47 9.97 19.75
C SER A 191 15.02 9.62 18.33
N GLU A 192 14.49 10.61 17.62
CA GLU A 192 13.90 10.44 16.29
C GLU A 192 14.96 10.15 15.22
N GLY A 193 14.53 9.45 14.18
CA GLY A 193 15.35 9.22 12.98
C GLY A 193 16.47 8.20 13.17
N ARG A 194 16.27 7.19 14.01
CA ARG A 194 17.22 6.08 14.15
C ARG A 194 17.01 5.06 13.04
N TRP A 195 17.55 5.38 11.88
CA TRP A 195 17.50 4.50 10.72
C TRP A 195 18.39 3.28 10.89
N GLN A 196 17.86 2.12 10.52
CA GLN A 196 18.59 0.86 10.51
C GLN A 196 18.22 0.04 9.28
N THR A 197 19.23 -0.65 8.73
CA THR A 197 19.04 -1.58 7.61
C THR A 197 19.28 -3.00 8.09
N THR A 198 18.30 -3.87 7.93
CA THR A 198 18.34 -5.23 8.42
C THR A 198 18.00 -6.21 7.29
N PRO A 199 18.82 -7.26 7.04
CA PRO A 199 18.44 -8.33 6.14
C PRO A 199 17.14 -9.01 6.61
N LEU A 200 16.19 -9.26 5.69
CA LEU A 200 14.89 -9.83 6.07
C LEU A 200 15.00 -11.15 6.81
N ARG A 201 16.02 -11.97 6.51
CA ARG A 201 16.28 -13.25 7.22
C ARG A 201 16.67 -13.10 8.70
N ARG A 202 16.96 -11.87 9.15
CA ARG A 202 17.15 -11.58 10.59
C ARG A 202 15.85 -11.19 11.27
N LEU A 203 14.89 -10.65 10.51
CA LEU A 203 13.58 -10.24 11.03
C LEU A 203 12.65 -11.45 11.14
N PHE A 204 12.68 -12.35 10.16
CA PHE A 204 11.98 -13.61 10.21
C PHE A 204 12.83 -14.70 9.54
N PRO A 205 13.12 -15.81 10.26
CA PRO A 205 13.93 -16.88 9.72
C PRO A 205 13.21 -17.63 8.60
N ARG A 206 13.99 -18.28 7.74
CA ARG A 206 13.42 -19.21 6.75
C ARG A 206 12.61 -20.29 7.47
N MET A 207 11.36 -20.44 7.11
CA MET A 207 10.56 -21.57 7.56
C MET A 207 10.94 -22.81 6.74
N HIS A 208 10.90 -23.97 7.38
CA HIS A 208 11.18 -25.25 6.71
C HIS A 208 10.00 -25.68 5.84
N GLU A 209 9.69 -24.89 4.83
CA GLU A 209 8.63 -25.12 3.88
C GLU A 209 8.77 -26.48 3.18
N GLU A 210 9.98 -26.84 2.81
CA GLU A 210 10.32 -28.14 2.22
C GLU A 210 9.92 -29.34 3.09
N LEU A 211 9.89 -29.16 4.41
CA LEU A 211 9.50 -30.20 5.34
C LEU A 211 8.01 -30.23 5.65
N THR A 212 7.36 -29.08 5.59
CA THR A 212 5.97 -28.92 6.04
C THR A 212 4.98 -28.80 4.91
N GLY A 213 5.40 -28.34 3.73
CA GLY A 213 4.53 -27.99 2.61
C GLY A 213 3.54 -26.85 2.92
N TRP A 214 3.81 -26.07 3.99
CA TRP A 214 2.97 -24.99 4.44
C TRP A 214 3.55 -23.63 4.05
N ASP A 215 2.67 -22.70 3.74
CA ASP A 215 3.04 -21.32 3.49
C ASP A 215 3.79 -20.72 4.69
N PRO A 216 4.92 -20.03 4.47
CA PRO A 216 5.70 -19.41 5.53
C PRO A 216 4.86 -18.37 6.30
N ARG A 217 4.97 -18.40 7.62
CA ARG A 217 4.31 -17.44 8.52
C ARG A 217 5.22 -16.28 8.92
N GLY A 218 6.41 -16.21 8.30
CA GLY A 218 7.39 -15.17 8.59
C GLY A 218 6.87 -13.81 8.17
N ARG A 219 6.82 -12.88 9.13
CA ARG A 219 6.50 -11.48 8.88
C ARG A 219 7.22 -10.58 9.87
N HIS A 220 7.48 -9.37 9.42
CA HIS A 220 7.86 -8.23 10.25
C HIS A 220 6.78 -7.17 10.09
N GLN A 221 6.18 -6.78 11.20
CA GLN A 221 5.15 -5.75 11.24
C GLN A 221 5.59 -4.57 12.07
N VAL A 222 5.23 -3.37 11.64
CA VAL A 222 5.47 -2.13 12.37
C VAL A 222 4.15 -1.39 12.52
N VAL A 223 3.90 -0.90 13.73
CA VAL A 223 2.60 -0.40 14.15
C VAL A 223 2.76 0.95 14.84
N SER A 224 1.89 1.91 14.53
CA SER A 224 1.68 3.11 15.33
C SER A 224 0.31 3.03 16.00
N THR A 225 0.28 3.00 17.32
CA THR A 225 -0.95 2.75 18.08
C THR A 225 -1.69 4.02 18.52
N GLY A 226 -1.09 5.18 18.33
CA GLY A 226 -1.62 6.44 18.84
C GLY A 226 -2.16 7.38 17.78
N THR A 227 -2.48 8.59 18.21
CA THR A 227 -2.85 9.72 17.35
C THR A 227 -1.63 10.49 16.82
N TRP A 228 -0.43 10.03 17.14
CA TRP A 228 0.84 10.57 16.70
C TRP A 228 1.51 9.55 15.76
N SER A 229 1.41 9.79 14.46
CA SER A 229 1.83 8.85 13.41
C SER A 229 3.30 8.43 13.50
N THR A 230 4.17 9.31 14.01
CA THR A 230 5.61 9.09 14.19
C THR A 230 6.01 8.97 15.65
N GLY A 231 5.10 8.54 16.52
CA GLY A 231 5.36 8.48 17.95
C GLY A 231 6.35 7.39 18.38
N GLN A 232 6.49 6.34 17.59
CA GLN A 232 7.38 5.21 17.85
C GLN A 232 8.21 4.83 16.64
N HIS A 233 7.60 4.78 15.46
CA HIS A 233 8.21 4.35 14.21
C HIS A 233 7.85 5.31 13.08
N ALA A 234 8.66 5.34 12.02
CA ALA A 234 8.32 6.06 10.80
C ALA A 234 7.21 5.30 10.03
N PRO A 235 6.18 6.00 9.49
CA PRO A 235 5.15 5.38 8.65
C PRO A 235 5.68 5.02 7.26
N LEU A 236 6.99 4.95 7.07
CA LEU A 236 7.65 4.69 5.81
C LEU A 236 8.87 3.78 6.03
N ALA A 237 9.20 2.99 5.00
CA ALA A 237 10.41 2.20 4.97
C ALA A 237 10.87 1.97 3.52
N VAL A 238 12.05 1.40 3.36
CA VAL A 238 12.61 1.02 2.07
C VAL A 238 12.99 -0.47 2.10
N LEU A 239 12.48 -1.23 1.13
CA LEU A 239 12.95 -2.57 0.81
C LEU A 239 13.96 -2.46 -0.31
N SER A 240 15.11 -3.09 -0.20
CA SER A 240 16.13 -3.07 -1.25
C SER A 240 16.76 -4.43 -1.48
N ASN A 241 17.13 -4.67 -2.73
CA ASN A 241 17.90 -5.83 -3.16
C ASN A 241 18.96 -5.36 -4.13
N ASP A 242 20.22 -5.40 -3.68
CA ASP A 242 21.34 -4.86 -4.46
C ASP A 242 21.64 -5.71 -5.70
N ASP A 243 21.42 -7.03 -5.64
CA ASP A 243 21.70 -7.96 -6.74
C ASP A 243 20.67 -7.80 -7.87
N LEU A 244 19.42 -7.50 -7.51
CA LEU A 244 18.36 -7.20 -8.47
C LEU A 244 18.34 -5.75 -8.93
N HIS A 245 19.15 -4.87 -8.34
CA HIS A 245 19.09 -3.42 -8.56
C HIS A 245 17.66 -2.88 -8.40
N LEU A 246 17.01 -3.23 -7.31
CA LEU A 246 15.65 -2.79 -6.98
C LEU A 246 15.57 -2.23 -5.57
N ALA A 247 14.83 -1.13 -5.43
CA ALA A 247 14.44 -0.59 -4.15
C ALA A 247 12.99 -0.12 -4.20
N TRP A 248 12.18 -0.58 -3.24
CA TRP A 248 10.85 -0.08 -2.97
C TRP A 248 10.93 0.98 -1.89
N VAL A 249 10.37 2.15 -2.10
CA VAL A 249 9.98 3.05 -1.02
C VAL A 249 8.46 2.98 -0.86
N PHE A 250 7.99 2.90 0.37
CA PHE A 250 6.57 2.89 0.67
C PHE A 250 6.27 3.70 1.94
N GLN A 251 5.05 4.24 2.02
CA GLN A 251 4.58 4.94 3.22
C GLN A 251 3.07 4.78 3.40
N VAL A 252 2.62 4.91 4.67
CA VAL A 252 1.21 5.09 5.02
C VAL A 252 0.99 6.58 5.30
N GLU A 253 0.03 7.18 4.60
CA GLU A 253 -0.26 8.63 4.66
C GLU A 253 -1.35 8.92 5.69
N HIS A 254 -1.04 8.73 6.95
CA HIS A 254 -1.98 8.94 8.04
C HIS A 254 -1.32 9.66 9.21
N ASN A 255 -2.07 10.49 9.90
CA ASN A 255 -1.61 11.18 11.11
C ASN A 255 -2.04 10.47 12.41
N GLY A 256 -2.64 9.30 12.31
CA GLY A 256 -3.08 8.46 13.42
C GLY A 256 -2.52 7.05 13.32
N ALA A 257 -3.30 6.08 13.79
CA ALA A 257 -2.93 4.67 13.85
C ALA A 257 -2.78 4.02 12.47
N TRP A 258 -1.73 3.25 12.29
CA TRP A 258 -1.44 2.50 11.05
C TRP A 258 -0.61 1.25 11.34
N ARG A 259 -0.63 0.33 10.38
CA ARG A 259 0.25 -0.84 10.32
C ARG A 259 0.79 -1.00 8.91
N TRP A 260 2.08 -1.27 8.79
CA TRP A 260 2.63 -1.90 7.60
C TRP A 260 3.29 -3.23 7.96
N GLU A 261 3.38 -4.10 6.97
CA GLU A 261 3.83 -5.45 7.15
C GLU A 261 4.61 -5.91 5.93
N VAL A 262 5.76 -6.52 6.17
CA VAL A 262 6.60 -7.20 5.19
C VAL A 262 6.70 -8.65 5.60
N GLY A 263 6.45 -9.56 4.69
CA GLY A 263 6.50 -10.97 4.99
C GLY A 263 6.89 -11.83 3.81
N GLN A 264 6.91 -13.14 4.04
CA GLN A 264 7.17 -14.14 3.03
C GLN A 264 5.92 -14.99 2.83
N ASP A 265 5.55 -15.19 1.58
CA ASP A 265 4.66 -16.23 1.11
C ASP A 265 5.47 -17.41 0.55
N THR A 266 4.80 -18.43 0.02
CA THR A 266 5.43 -19.63 -0.51
C THR A 266 6.44 -19.31 -1.61
N GLU A 267 6.13 -18.35 -2.47
CA GLU A 267 6.89 -18.09 -3.69
C GLU A 267 7.73 -16.82 -3.65
N ASP A 268 7.31 -15.79 -2.88
CA ASP A 268 7.98 -14.50 -2.86
C ASP A 268 7.73 -13.76 -1.54
N GLY A 269 8.28 -12.54 -1.42
CA GLY A 269 7.92 -11.60 -0.39
C GLY A 269 6.63 -10.84 -0.72
N TYR A 270 5.95 -10.37 0.30
CA TYR A 270 4.82 -9.47 0.15
C TYR A 270 4.98 -8.22 1.02
N LEU A 271 4.35 -7.14 0.58
CA LEU A 271 4.18 -5.88 1.29
C LEU A 271 2.69 -5.61 1.46
N ALA A 272 2.26 -5.27 2.69
CA ALA A 272 0.91 -4.84 2.95
C ALA A 272 0.90 -3.56 3.81
N LEU A 273 0.11 -2.57 3.39
CA LEU A 273 -0.02 -1.26 4.04
C LEU A 273 -1.47 -1.06 4.48
N SER A 274 -1.68 -0.66 5.71
CA SER A 274 -3.03 -0.52 6.30
C SER A 274 -3.12 0.68 7.24
N GLY A 275 -4.31 1.21 7.39
CA GLY A 275 -4.68 2.04 8.53
C GLY A 275 -4.83 1.21 9.80
N PRO A 276 -5.69 1.62 10.75
CA PRO A 276 -5.90 0.89 11.99
C PRO A 276 -6.53 -0.49 11.75
N THR A 277 -6.18 -1.44 12.63
CA THR A 277 -6.68 -2.81 12.65
C THR A 277 -7.36 -3.13 13.98
N GLN A 278 -8.16 -4.17 14.01
CA GLN A 278 -8.75 -4.66 15.26
C GLN A 278 -7.66 -5.25 16.17
N GLU A 279 -6.74 -6.00 15.59
CA GLU A 279 -5.65 -6.67 16.34
C GLU A 279 -4.78 -5.68 17.13
N ASP A 280 -4.34 -4.60 16.48
CA ASP A 280 -3.36 -3.68 17.07
C ASP A 280 -4.00 -2.46 17.75
N HIS A 281 -5.22 -2.08 17.33
CA HIS A 281 -5.82 -0.79 17.66
C HIS A 281 -7.21 -0.92 18.27
N ALA A 282 -7.75 -2.15 18.43
CA ALA A 282 -9.15 -2.38 18.81
C ALA A 282 -10.14 -1.66 17.86
N TRP A 283 -9.73 -1.44 16.60
CA TRP A 283 -10.53 -0.73 15.61
C TRP A 283 -11.52 -1.65 14.93
N GLN A 284 -12.75 -1.21 14.83
CA GLN A 284 -13.78 -1.84 14.03
C GLN A 284 -14.66 -0.79 13.36
N ARG A 285 -15.16 -1.11 12.18
CA ARG A 285 -16.14 -0.29 11.47
C ARG A 285 -17.30 -1.13 10.97
N THR A 286 -18.46 -0.96 11.57
CA THR A 286 -19.68 -1.61 11.08
C THR A 286 -20.29 -0.80 9.95
N LEU A 287 -20.58 -1.46 8.84
CA LEU A 287 -21.24 -0.92 7.67
C LEU A 287 -22.67 -1.48 7.59
N GLU A 288 -23.65 -0.61 7.70
CA GLU A 288 -25.05 -0.91 7.36
C GLU A 288 -25.19 -1.00 5.81
N PRO A 289 -26.31 -1.51 5.28
CA PRO A 289 -26.55 -1.53 3.84
C PRO A 289 -26.45 -0.15 3.21
N GLY A 290 -25.56 0.01 2.26
CA GLY A 290 -25.29 1.27 1.58
C GLY A 290 -24.17 2.13 2.19
N ASP A 291 -23.74 1.82 3.41
CA ASP A 291 -22.59 2.50 4.03
C ASP A 291 -21.29 2.13 3.36
N ASP A 292 -20.34 3.06 3.43
CA ASP A 292 -18.97 2.85 2.96
C ASP A 292 -17.91 3.24 4.00
N PHE A 293 -16.71 2.75 3.76
CA PHE A 293 -15.49 3.07 4.48
C PHE A 293 -14.36 3.31 3.48
N VAL A 294 -13.62 4.40 3.65
CA VAL A 294 -12.45 4.73 2.85
C VAL A 294 -11.21 4.49 3.69
N THR A 295 -10.26 3.70 3.16
CA THR A 295 -8.98 3.46 3.84
C THR A 295 -8.13 4.72 3.88
N VAL A 296 -7.16 4.76 4.81
CA VAL A 296 -6.11 5.77 4.75
C VAL A 296 -5.30 5.57 3.48
N PRO A 297 -4.80 6.63 2.83
CA PRO A 297 -3.96 6.45 1.66
C PRO A 297 -2.60 5.83 2.03
N ALA A 298 -2.05 5.08 1.08
CA ALA A 298 -0.67 4.63 1.08
C ALA A 298 -0.02 5.03 -0.24
N SER A 299 1.30 5.06 -0.29
CA SER A 299 2.01 5.28 -1.55
C SER A 299 3.29 4.48 -1.63
N PHE A 300 3.69 4.15 -2.87
CA PHE A 300 4.90 3.39 -3.16
C PHE A 300 5.53 3.77 -4.49
N ALA A 301 6.84 3.62 -4.58
CA ALA A 301 7.59 3.66 -5.82
C ALA A 301 8.64 2.54 -5.85
N ILE A 302 9.03 2.13 -7.05
CA ILE A 302 10.13 1.19 -7.26
C ILE A 302 11.20 1.87 -8.11
N ALA A 303 12.41 1.90 -7.62
CA ALA A 303 13.59 2.48 -8.26
C ALA A 303 14.73 1.46 -8.35
N LYS A 304 15.85 1.84 -8.97
CA LYS A 304 17.03 0.96 -9.10
C LYS A 304 17.81 0.77 -7.80
N ASP A 305 17.71 1.74 -6.92
CA ASP A 305 18.42 1.77 -5.64
C ASP A 305 17.70 2.65 -4.62
N VAL A 306 18.22 2.70 -3.41
CA VAL A 306 17.63 3.46 -2.30
C VAL A 306 17.61 4.96 -2.59
N ASP A 307 18.65 5.50 -3.22
CA ASP A 307 18.74 6.93 -3.51
C ASP A 307 17.67 7.35 -4.51
N GLY A 308 17.50 6.59 -5.61
CA GLY A 308 16.44 6.80 -6.59
C GLY A 308 15.04 6.69 -5.96
N ALA A 309 14.82 5.73 -5.08
CA ALA A 309 13.55 5.59 -4.37
C ALA A 309 13.23 6.80 -3.47
N VAL A 310 14.24 7.36 -2.80
CA VAL A 310 14.09 8.58 -1.99
C VAL A 310 13.91 9.83 -2.85
N GLU A 311 14.53 9.89 -4.03
CA GLU A 311 14.29 10.95 -5.02
C GLU A 311 12.83 10.95 -5.50
N ASP A 312 12.28 9.78 -5.84
CA ASP A 312 10.89 9.63 -6.25
C ASP A 312 9.91 10.03 -5.13
N LEU A 313 10.17 9.61 -3.89
CA LEU A 313 9.39 10.04 -2.73
C LEU A 313 9.44 11.56 -2.54
N THR A 314 10.59 12.17 -2.76
CA THR A 314 10.77 13.62 -2.65
C THR A 314 10.00 14.36 -3.73
N ALA A 315 10.07 13.89 -4.99
CA ALA A 315 9.29 14.43 -6.10
C ALA A 315 7.79 14.34 -5.83
N TYR A 316 7.34 13.18 -5.37
CA TYR A 316 5.95 12.93 -4.98
C TYR A 316 5.48 13.91 -3.89
N ARG A 317 6.22 14.04 -2.79
CA ARG A 317 5.86 14.96 -1.70
C ARG A 317 5.80 16.42 -2.15
N ARG A 318 6.63 16.82 -3.11
CA ARG A 318 6.58 18.16 -3.71
C ARG A 318 5.35 18.33 -4.60
N ALA A 319 4.97 17.33 -5.37
CA ALA A 319 3.78 17.37 -6.22
C ALA A 319 2.48 17.45 -5.40
N TRP A 320 2.43 16.81 -4.23
CA TRP A 320 1.28 16.79 -3.32
C TRP A 320 1.27 17.91 -2.29
N ARG A 321 2.35 18.70 -2.19
CA ARG A 321 2.44 19.78 -1.21
C ARG A 321 1.37 20.85 -1.47
N TYR A 322 0.65 21.19 -0.40
CA TYR A 322 -0.22 22.37 -0.42
C TYR A 322 0.60 23.65 -0.62
N GLU A 323 0.15 24.57 -1.52
CA GLU A 323 0.77 25.90 -1.60
C GLU A 323 0.37 26.73 -0.39
N HIS A 324 1.34 27.19 0.31
CA HIS A 324 1.21 28.14 1.39
C HIS A 324 2.27 29.22 1.22
N VAL A 325 1.98 30.43 1.69
CA VAL A 325 2.94 31.53 1.62
C VAL A 325 4.26 31.19 2.30
N ASP A 326 4.21 30.45 3.42
CA ASP A 326 5.39 30.02 4.15
C ASP A 326 6.27 29.03 3.38
N ASN A 327 5.75 28.37 2.33
CA ASN A 327 6.56 27.54 1.44
C ASN A 327 7.42 28.38 0.46
N ALA A 328 6.95 29.59 0.11
CA ALA A 328 7.67 30.51 -0.76
C ALA A 328 8.56 31.46 0.04
N GLU A 329 8.08 31.89 1.20
CA GLU A 329 8.77 32.83 2.10
C GLU A 329 8.77 32.25 3.53
N PRO A 330 9.70 31.30 3.84
CA PRO A 330 9.76 30.69 5.16
C PRO A 330 9.95 31.73 6.26
N SER A 331 9.07 31.72 7.25
CA SER A 331 9.18 32.59 8.40
C SER A 331 10.35 32.22 9.29
N VAL A 332 11.03 33.20 9.84
CA VAL A 332 12.00 32.97 10.92
C VAL A 332 11.22 32.75 12.21
N VAL A 333 11.34 31.56 12.77
CA VAL A 333 10.65 31.17 14.00
C VAL A 333 11.66 31.08 15.15
N PHE A 334 11.42 31.81 16.22
CA PHE A 334 12.16 31.66 17.47
C PHE A 334 11.31 30.82 18.44
N ASN A 335 11.88 29.76 18.98
CA ASN A 335 11.26 28.94 20.03
C ASN A 335 12.02 29.15 21.34
N ASP A 336 11.36 29.76 22.31
CA ASP A 336 11.92 30.03 23.64
C ASP A 336 11.41 29.07 24.72
N TYR A 337 10.82 27.94 24.31
CA TYR A 337 10.23 26.93 25.21
C TYR A 337 11.12 26.60 26.42
N MET A 338 12.43 26.50 26.21
CA MET A 338 13.38 26.16 27.28
C MET A 338 13.80 27.35 28.14
N ASN A 339 13.43 28.60 27.77
CA ASN A 339 13.82 29.80 28.49
C ASN A 339 12.74 30.35 29.42
N THR A 340 11.52 29.79 29.34
CA THR A 340 10.35 30.26 30.10
C THR A 340 10.03 29.40 31.32
N ILE A 341 10.87 28.40 31.64
CA ILE A 341 10.69 27.46 32.74
C ILE A 341 11.61 27.88 33.92
#